data_fef162288e95ec6d9578335aa6776c54
#
_entry.id   fef162288e95ec6d9578335aa6776c54
#
_cell.length_a   1.000
_cell.length_b   1.000
_cell.length_c   1.000
_cell.angle_alpha   90.00
_cell.angle_beta   90.00
_cell.angle_gamma   90.00
#
_symmetry.space_group_name_H-M   'P 1'
#
loop_
_entity.id
_entity.type
_entity.pdbx_description
1 polymer ?
#
loop_
_entity_poly.entity_id
_entity_poly.type
_entity_poly.pdbx_seq_one_letter_code
_entity_poly.pdbx_strand_id
1 'polypeptide(L)'
;DGFICKAPVYRKTPLGREISDLLIAVNRPYGKSDYIPCIAWGRNARFASTFEVGGRIQIWGRVQSRDYVKKLSEEETEKHTAYEVSVSKLEYVV
;
A
#
# COMPACT_ATOMS: atom_id res chain seq x y z
N ASP A 1 3.28 -1.54 13.01
CA ASP A 1 2.28 -0.48 13.24
C ASP A 1 2.57 0.72 12.38
N GLY A 2 1.52 1.35 11.86
CA GLY A 2 1.66 2.56 11.12
C GLY A 2 0.38 3.38 11.09
N PHE A 3 0.47 4.55 10.49
CA PHE A 3 -0.67 5.45 10.34
C PHE A 3 -1.02 5.59 8.88
N ILE A 4 -2.32 5.62 8.59
CA ILE A 4 -2.79 5.85 7.23
C ILE A 4 -2.56 7.31 6.89
N CYS A 5 -1.71 7.59 5.91
CA CYS A 5 -1.37 8.95 5.52
C CYS A 5 -2.08 9.41 4.25
N LYS A 6 -2.78 8.52 3.57
CA LYS A 6 -3.58 8.83 2.39
C LYS A 6 -4.82 7.96 2.41
N ALA A 7 -5.97 8.52 2.00
CA ALA A 7 -7.20 7.76 1.94
C ALA A 7 -7.02 6.49 1.10
N PRO A 8 -7.44 5.32 1.60
CA PRO A 8 -7.34 4.08 0.83
C PRO A 8 -8.11 4.18 -0.48
N VAL A 9 -7.52 3.65 -1.55
CA VAL A 9 -8.15 3.64 -2.87
C VAL A 9 -8.66 2.23 -3.12
N TYR A 10 -9.97 2.06 -3.06
CA TYR A 10 -10.62 0.79 -3.37
C TYR A 10 -10.92 0.72 -4.86
N ARG A 11 -10.63 -0.42 -5.46
CA ARG A 11 -10.95 -0.68 -6.85
C ARG A 11 -11.27 -2.15 -7.05
N LYS A 12 -12.00 -2.44 -8.10
CA LYS A 12 -12.36 -3.80 -8.48
C LYS A 12 -11.78 -4.09 -9.85
N THR A 13 -11.07 -5.21 -9.98
CA THR A 13 -10.49 -5.60 -11.26
C THR A 13 -11.57 -6.10 -12.22
N PRO A 14 -11.30 -6.15 -13.54
CA PRO A 14 -12.24 -6.72 -14.50
C PRO A 14 -12.61 -8.18 -14.21
N LEU A 15 -11.75 -8.90 -13.50
CA LEU A 15 -12.02 -10.29 -13.09
C LEU A 15 -12.82 -10.38 -11.79
N GLY A 16 -13.26 -9.25 -11.23
CA GLY A 16 -14.06 -9.22 -10.03
C GLY A 16 -13.28 -9.24 -8.72
N ARG A 17 -11.96 -9.11 -8.76
CA ARG A 17 -11.15 -9.06 -7.54
C ARG A 17 -11.20 -7.67 -6.92
N GLU A 18 -11.36 -7.65 -5.61
CA GLU A 18 -11.35 -6.40 -4.84
C GLU A 18 -9.92 -6.09 -4.38
N ILE A 19 -9.51 -4.85 -4.56
CA ILE A 19 -8.16 -4.39 -4.19
C ILE A 19 -8.29 -3.04 -3.50
N SER A 20 -7.51 -2.85 -2.43
CA SER A 20 -7.32 -1.52 -1.82
C SER A 20 -5.84 -1.20 -1.77
N ASP A 21 -5.50 -0.03 -2.29
CA ASP A 21 -4.15 0.51 -2.18
C ASP A 21 -4.07 1.42 -0.96
N LEU A 22 -3.07 1.20 -0.14
CA LEU A 22 -2.85 1.93 1.12
C LEU A 22 -1.46 2.53 1.12
N LEU A 23 -1.33 3.72 1.68
CA LEU A 23 -0.03 4.29 1.97
C LEU A 23 0.08 4.51 3.48
N ILE A 24 1.06 3.86 4.09
CA ILE A 24 1.20 3.82 5.53
C ILE A 24 2.50 4.49 5.94
N ALA A 25 2.42 5.40 6.90
CA ALA A 25 3.58 6.02 7.49
C ALA A 25 4.00 5.25 8.74
N VAL A 26 5.25 4.80 8.75
CA VAL A 26 5.86 4.12 9.89
C VAL A 26 6.93 5.03 10.44
N ASN A 27 6.80 5.39 11.71
CA ASN A 27 7.76 6.27 12.36
C ASN A 27 9.02 5.50 12.75
N ARG A 28 10.16 6.06 12.39
CA ARG A 28 11.46 5.55 12.85
C ARG A 28 11.92 6.31 14.07
N PRO A 29 12.83 5.73 14.87
CA PRO A 29 13.61 6.51 15.83
C PRO A 29 14.27 7.70 15.13
N TYR A 30 14.49 8.77 15.83
CA TYR A 30 15.13 10.01 15.32
C TYR A 30 14.23 10.88 14.42
N GLY A 31 12.91 10.70 14.51
CA GLY A 31 11.98 11.63 13.87
C GLY A 31 11.79 11.47 12.38
N LYS A 32 12.28 10.38 11.79
CA LYS A 32 12.05 10.07 10.38
C LYS A 32 10.87 9.12 10.21
N SER A 33 10.20 9.22 9.08
CA SER A 33 9.09 8.35 8.74
C SER A 33 9.34 7.64 7.41
N ASP A 34 8.96 6.38 7.34
CA ASP A 34 8.92 5.64 6.08
C ASP A 34 7.49 5.58 5.58
N TYR A 35 7.33 5.79 4.29
CA TYR A 35 6.04 5.66 3.63
C TYR A 35 6.03 4.35 2.87
N ILE A 36 5.20 3.42 3.30
CA ILE A 36 5.18 2.06 2.77
C ILE A 36 3.88 1.85 2.00
N PRO A 37 3.95 1.62 0.68
CA PRO A 37 2.76 1.24 -0.08
C PRO A 37 2.37 -0.18 0.26
N CYS A 38 1.07 -0.39 0.49
CA CYS A 38 0.51 -1.69 0.82
C CYS A 38 -0.65 -1.98 -0.12
N ILE A 39 -0.83 -3.26 -0.43
CA ILE A 39 -1.95 -3.70 -1.25
C ILE A 39 -2.73 -4.78 -0.50
N ALA A 40 -4.03 -4.57 -0.35
CA ALA A 40 -4.94 -5.51 0.28
C ALA A 40 -5.88 -6.10 -0.76
N TRP A 41 -6.26 -7.36 -0.57
CA TRP A 41 -7.06 -8.12 -1.53
C TRP A 41 -8.33 -8.66 -0.88
N GLY A 42 -9.41 -8.75 -1.65
CA GLY A 42 -10.64 -9.40 -1.24
C GLY A 42 -11.26 -8.78 0.01
N ARG A 43 -11.50 -9.60 1.01
CA ARG A 43 -12.09 -9.16 2.28
C ARG A 43 -11.26 -8.08 2.96
N ASN A 44 -9.95 -8.22 2.92
CA ASN A 44 -9.05 -7.21 3.49
C ASN A 44 -9.16 -5.88 2.75
N ALA A 45 -9.36 -5.92 1.44
CA ALA A 45 -9.56 -4.71 0.64
C ALA A 45 -10.83 -3.97 1.05
N ARG A 46 -11.92 -4.68 1.27
CA ARG A 46 -13.17 -4.08 1.75
C ARG A 46 -13.01 -3.48 3.14
N PHE A 47 -12.34 -4.19 4.02
CA PHE A 47 -12.09 -3.71 5.37
C PHE A 47 -11.21 -2.44 5.34
N ALA A 48 -10.14 -2.48 4.57
CA ALA A 48 -9.22 -1.34 4.45
C ALA A 48 -9.90 -0.10 3.88
N SER A 49 -10.88 -0.27 3.00
CA SER A 49 -11.57 0.86 2.37
C SER A 49 -12.39 1.69 3.38
N THR A 50 -12.64 1.15 4.57
CA THR A 50 -13.38 1.85 5.62
C THR A 50 -12.47 2.71 6.51
N PHE A 51 -11.17 2.61 6.35
CA PHE A 51 -10.20 3.31 7.20
C PHE A 51 -10.08 4.77 6.79
N GLU A 52 -9.83 5.61 7.80
CA GLU A 52 -9.67 7.05 7.60
C GLU A 52 -8.20 7.46 7.71
N VAL A 53 -7.84 8.56 7.06
CA VAL A 53 -6.51 9.16 7.17
C VAL A 53 -6.26 9.52 8.63
N GLY A 54 -5.05 9.21 9.11
CA GLY A 54 -4.67 9.39 10.49
C GLY A 54 -4.98 8.20 11.38
N GLY A 55 -5.73 7.22 10.89
CA GLY A 55 -6.01 6.00 11.63
C GLY A 55 -4.75 5.17 11.82
N ARG A 56 -4.62 4.57 13.00
CA ARG A 56 -3.51 3.68 13.31
C ARG A 56 -3.91 2.26 12.96
N ILE A 57 -3.06 1.58 12.19
CA ILE A 57 -3.31 0.21 11.78
C ILE A 57 -2.08 -0.66 11.98
N GLN A 58 -2.33 -1.94 12.14
CA GLN A 58 -1.30 -2.96 12.22
C GLN A 58 -1.48 -3.92 11.06
N ILE A 59 -0.40 -4.15 10.32
CA ILE A 59 -0.44 -4.97 9.11
C ILE A 59 0.56 -6.09 9.21
N TRP A 60 0.13 -7.28 8.80
CA TRP A 60 0.98 -8.45 8.58
C TRP A 60 0.94 -8.76 7.10
N GLY A 61 2.09 -8.92 6.50
CA GLY A 61 2.18 -9.20 5.08
C GLY A 61 3.60 -9.48 4.67
N ARG A 62 3.79 -9.63 3.37
CA ARG A 62 5.13 -9.86 2.84
C ARG A 62 5.49 -8.74 1.87
N VAL A 63 6.76 -8.34 1.93
CA VAL A 63 7.31 -7.38 0.98
C VAL A 63 7.51 -8.08 -0.36
N GLN A 64 7.01 -7.46 -1.41
CA GLN A 64 7.23 -7.95 -2.77
C GLN A 64 7.74 -6.80 -3.63
N SER A 65 8.51 -7.15 -4.64
CA SER A 65 9.01 -6.18 -5.60
C SER A 65 8.28 -6.34 -6.92
N ARG A 66 8.15 -5.23 -7.63
CA ARG A 66 7.58 -5.21 -8.97
C ARG A 66 8.44 -4.32 -9.84
N ASP A 67 8.92 -4.89 -10.95
CA ASP A 67 9.67 -4.13 -11.92
C ASP A 67 8.70 -3.42 -12.86
N TYR A 68 9.03 -2.18 -13.18
CA TYR A 68 8.28 -1.43 -14.16
C TYR A 68 9.23 -0.58 -14.99
N VAL A 69 8.76 -0.18 -16.16
CA VAL A 69 9.53 0.63 -17.09
C VAL A 69 8.92 2.02 -17.12
N LYS A 70 9.75 3.01 -16.82
CA LYS A 70 9.36 4.41 -16.93
C LYS A 70 9.86 4.96 -18.26
N LYS A 71 8.95 5.49 -19.06
CA LYS A 71 9.30 6.11 -20.33
C LYS A 71 9.71 7.55 -20.08
N LEU A 72 10.98 7.87 -20.32
CA LEU A 72 11.53 9.22 -20.14
C LEU A 72 11.33 10.07 -21.39
N SER A 73 11.42 9.42 -22.57
CA SER A 73 11.18 10.05 -23.86
C SER A 73 10.76 8.97 -24.84
N GLU A 74 10.50 9.33 -26.11
CA GLU A 74 10.11 8.34 -27.10
C GLU A 74 11.18 7.26 -27.32
N GLU A 75 12.45 7.58 -27.08
CA GLU A 75 13.57 6.70 -27.32
C GLU A 75 14.25 6.18 -26.05
N GLU A 76 13.95 6.80 -24.92
CA GLU A 76 14.59 6.43 -23.66
C GLU A 76 13.59 5.84 -22.67
N THR A 77 13.98 4.70 -22.09
CA THR A 77 13.23 4.05 -21.04
C THR A 77 14.16 3.76 -19.86
N GLU A 78 13.61 3.73 -18.67
CA GLU A 78 14.35 3.44 -17.46
C GLU A 78 13.61 2.37 -16.68
N LYS A 79 14.34 1.33 -16.26
CA LYS A 79 13.77 0.27 -15.42
C LYS A 79 13.84 0.66 -13.97
N HIS A 80 12.73 0.54 -13.29
CA HIS A 80 12.61 0.79 -11.87
C HIS A 80 12.04 -0.41 -11.15
N THR A 81 12.42 -0.56 -9.89
CA THR A 81 11.84 -1.58 -9.02
C THR A 81 11.07 -0.88 -7.92
N ALA A 82 9.79 -1.21 -7.80
CA ALA A 82 8.96 -0.73 -6.71
C ALA A 82 8.75 -1.83 -5.69
N TYR A 83 8.75 -1.46 -4.41
CA TYR A 83 8.49 -2.39 -3.32
C TYR A 83 7.15 -2.05 -2.69
N GLU A 84 6.37 -3.08 -2.41
CA GLU A 84 5.08 -2.94 -1.75
C GLU A 84 4.86 -4.10 -0.79
N VAL A 85 3.98 -3.90 0.19
CA VAL A 85 3.62 -4.97 1.12
C VAL A 85 2.29 -5.57 0.68
N SER A 86 2.33 -6.87 0.38
CA SER A 86 1.11 -7.63 0.12
C SER A 86 0.51 -8.04 1.46
N VAL A 87 -0.66 -7.50 1.78
CA VAL A 87 -1.28 -7.66 3.09
C VAL A 87 -1.94 -9.03 3.21
N SER A 88 -1.56 -9.80 4.23
CA SER A 88 -2.21 -11.05 4.58
C SER A 88 -3.24 -10.87 5.71
N LYS A 89 -2.97 -9.93 6.62
CA LYS A 89 -3.87 -9.59 7.73
C LYS A 89 -3.68 -8.13 8.10
N LEU A 90 -4.77 -7.47 8.47
CA LEU A 90 -4.69 -6.11 8.99
C LEU A 90 -5.72 -5.91 10.10
N GLU A 91 -5.37 -5.06 11.05
CA GLU A 91 -6.22 -4.72 12.18
C GLU A 91 -6.18 -3.21 12.42
N TYR A 92 -7.32 -2.64 12.74
CA TYR A 92 -7.42 -1.25 13.16
C TYR A 92 -7.08 -1.16 14.65
N VAL A 93 -6.14 -0.29 14.98
CA VAL A 93 -5.71 -0.11 16.38
C VAL A 93 -6.49 1.04 16.98
N VAL A 94 -7.23 0.72 18.02
CA VAL A 94 -8.07 1.70 18.72
C VAL A 94 -7.28 2.39 19.84
#